data_471db35b7efb27edd7b39dbdec2e7f9b
#
_entry.id   471db35b7efb27edd7b39dbdec2e7f9b
#
_cell.length_a   1.000
_cell.length_b   1.000
_cell.length_c   1.000
_cell.angle_alpha   90.00
_cell.angle_beta   90.00
_cell.angle_gamma   90.00
#
_symmetry.space_group_name_H-M   'P 1'
#
loop_
_entity.id
_entity.type
_entity.pdbx_description
1 polymer ?
#
loop_
_entity_poly.entity_id
_entity_poly.type
_entity_poly.pdbx_seq_one_letter_code
_entity_poly.pdbx_strand_id
1 'polypeptide(L)'
;GDCKWIHLYPEAHTRNKGYVENIATIQRLLKMAGYRCTVGSPMFEDRGWLDGLSGPVELSPVEVAVNDGEEYLLVDGEIPDLTLLNNDLTEGVLPGLGAQVFPPKEMGWHRRRKSEHYIQLQGYVEEIADMLEIDAWHLMSEWFVSENKCLEKESCRIRLAQEIDVFLDGLAEKYAAHGIERQPVAFIKNDRGTYGLGIMVVTKGEQILELSNRKMNRLMYAKGGVDVENFLIQEGVPTCLKTEEGAPVEPVVYLVDGQAASWFYRINPKKGDNDNLNSPSAIFQSIHDVGEDYGEHAHGWHALVAELSMLAMGKELLAYKEDKNAVVP
;
A
#
# COMPACT_ATOMS: atom_id res chain seq x y z
N GLY A 1 -19.22 -22.63 7.98
CA GLY A 1 -20.13 -22.20 9.05
C GLY A 1 -20.45 -20.74 8.89
N ASP A 2 -21.60 -20.28 9.36
CA ASP A 2 -21.97 -18.87 9.29
C ASP A 2 -21.10 -18.08 10.25
N CYS A 3 -20.26 -17.18 9.74
CA CYS A 3 -19.49 -16.24 10.55
C CYS A 3 -20.48 -15.32 11.29
N LYS A 4 -20.40 -15.27 12.61
CA LYS A 4 -21.27 -14.43 13.46
C LYS A 4 -20.49 -13.45 14.33
N TRP A 5 -19.21 -13.75 14.57
CA TRP A 5 -18.34 -12.98 15.42
C TRP A 5 -17.03 -12.63 14.72
N ILE A 6 -16.80 -11.35 14.51
CA ILE A 6 -15.59 -10.79 13.90
C ILE A 6 -14.81 -10.05 14.98
N HIS A 7 -13.54 -10.36 15.11
CA HIS A 7 -12.60 -9.67 15.99
C HIS A 7 -11.68 -8.76 15.17
N LEU A 8 -11.62 -7.48 15.49
CA LEU A 8 -10.70 -6.52 14.87
C LEU A 8 -9.36 -6.55 15.61
N TYR A 9 -8.29 -6.83 14.87
CA TYR A 9 -6.91 -6.81 15.38
C TYR A 9 -6.21 -5.53 14.92
N PRO A 10 -6.08 -4.49 15.78
CA PRO A 10 -5.55 -3.19 15.38
C PRO A 10 -4.03 -3.10 15.40
N GLU A 11 -3.50 -2.02 14.81
CA GLU A 11 -2.11 -1.58 14.94
C GLU A 11 -1.79 -1.11 16.37
N ALA A 12 -0.48 -1.17 16.73
CA ALA A 12 0.01 -0.63 18.00
C ALA A 12 -0.05 0.92 18.08
N HIS A 13 -0.22 1.61 16.95
CA HIS A 13 -0.18 3.07 16.85
C HIS A 13 -1.46 3.79 17.33
N THR A 14 -1.89 3.48 18.52
CA THR A 14 -3.15 3.94 19.13
C THR A 14 -3.17 5.41 19.57
N ARG A 15 -2.07 6.15 19.38
CA ARG A 15 -2.04 7.60 19.67
C ARG A 15 -2.65 8.45 18.55
N ASN A 16 -2.84 7.88 17.37
CA ASN A 16 -3.48 8.56 16.24
C ASN A 16 -5.00 8.40 16.35
N LYS A 17 -5.69 9.44 16.81
CA LYS A 17 -7.15 9.42 16.97
C LYS A 17 -7.91 9.18 15.66
N GLY A 18 -7.38 9.60 14.51
CA GLY A 18 -7.95 9.32 13.19
C GLY A 18 -7.91 7.83 12.86
N TYR A 19 -6.81 7.14 13.22
CA TYR A 19 -6.70 5.70 13.07
C TYR A 19 -7.71 4.95 13.97
N VAL A 20 -7.84 5.38 15.23
CA VAL A 20 -8.83 4.79 16.15
C VAL A 20 -10.26 5.03 15.65
N GLU A 21 -10.54 6.18 15.02
CA GLU A 21 -11.83 6.44 14.38
C GLU A 21 -12.13 5.48 13.23
N ASN A 22 -11.12 5.07 12.45
CA ASN A 22 -11.29 4.03 11.44
C ASN A 22 -11.71 2.70 12.08
N ILE A 23 -11.06 2.28 13.18
CA ILE A 23 -11.44 1.08 13.94
C ILE A 23 -12.89 1.19 14.43
N ALA A 24 -13.26 2.31 15.03
CA ALA A 24 -14.63 2.57 15.50
C ALA A 24 -15.64 2.48 14.36
N THR A 25 -15.30 3.01 13.21
CA THR A 25 -16.18 2.99 12.02
C THR A 25 -16.37 1.57 11.50
N ILE A 26 -15.28 0.80 11.35
CA ILE A 26 -15.35 -0.61 10.93
C ILE A 26 -16.20 -1.41 11.93
N GLN A 27 -15.95 -1.24 13.23
CA GLN A 27 -16.73 -1.92 14.27
C GLN A 27 -18.23 -1.59 14.17
N ARG A 28 -18.56 -0.32 13.95
CA ARG A 28 -19.96 0.13 13.79
C ARG A 28 -20.62 -0.49 12.57
N LEU A 29 -19.94 -0.49 11.41
CA LEU A 29 -20.44 -1.07 10.18
C LEU A 29 -20.70 -2.56 10.33
N LEU A 30 -19.79 -3.30 10.95
CA LEU A 30 -19.96 -4.74 11.20
C LEU A 30 -21.11 -5.02 12.16
N LYS A 31 -21.26 -4.23 13.23
CA LYS A 31 -22.41 -4.35 14.13
C LYS A 31 -23.74 -4.02 13.44
N MET A 32 -23.77 -3.00 12.56
CA MET A 32 -24.94 -2.69 11.74
C MET A 32 -25.30 -3.82 10.76
N ALA A 33 -24.32 -4.55 10.26
CA ALA A 33 -24.50 -5.73 9.42
C ALA A 33 -24.92 -6.99 10.22
N GLY A 34 -25.06 -6.91 11.55
CA GLY A 34 -25.55 -7.98 12.41
C GLY A 34 -24.45 -8.87 13.01
N TYR A 35 -23.17 -8.54 12.86
CA TYR A 35 -22.10 -9.30 13.48
C TYR A 35 -21.83 -8.87 14.92
N ARG A 36 -21.51 -9.82 15.82
CA ARG A 36 -20.78 -9.51 17.04
C ARG A 36 -19.41 -9.00 16.60
N CYS A 37 -19.00 -7.83 17.09
CA CYS A 37 -17.70 -7.26 16.73
C CYS A 37 -16.96 -6.79 17.99
N THR A 38 -15.80 -7.38 18.25
CA THR A 38 -14.87 -7.04 19.32
C THR A 38 -13.59 -6.44 18.76
N VAL A 39 -12.85 -5.69 19.60
CA VAL A 39 -11.58 -5.06 19.21
C VAL A 39 -10.56 -5.40 20.29
N GLY A 40 -9.36 -5.77 19.91
CA GLY A 40 -8.28 -6.02 20.86
C GLY A 40 -7.03 -6.60 20.21
N SER A 41 -5.98 -6.68 21.00
CA SER A 41 -4.71 -7.27 20.62
C SER A 41 -3.93 -7.64 21.87
N PRO A 42 -3.11 -8.69 21.85
CA PRO A 42 -2.21 -9.01 22.96
C PRO A 42 -1.25 -7.86 23.32
N MET A 43 -1.04 -6.91 22.40
CA MET A 43 -0.21 -5.72 22.63
C MET A 43 -0.83 -4.68 23.58
N PHE A 44 -2.09 -4.86 24.00
CA PHE A 44 -2.84 -3.91 24.85
C PHE A 44 -3.17 -4.46 26.24
N GLU A 45 -2.33 -5.31 26.79
CA GLU A 45 -2.57 -6.06 28.03
C GLU A 45 -3.14 -5.23 29.20
N ASP A 46 -2.72 -3.96 29.29
CA ASP A 46 -3.11 -3.04 30.37
C ASP A 46 -4.12 -1.96 29.96
N ARG A 47 -4.78 -2.09 28.82
CA ARG A 47 -5.68 -1.06 28.31
C ARG A 47 -7.11 -1.58 28.16
N GLY A 48 -8.06 -0.82 28.68
CA GLY A 48 -9.49 -1.11 28.51
C GLY A 48 -10.14 -0.41 27.31
N TRP A 49 -9.48 0.62 26.73
CA TRP A 49 -10.02 1.38 25.60
C TRP A 49 -8.93 2.11 24.80
N LEU A 50 -9.32 2.53 23.60
CA LEU A 50 -8.58 3.44 22.74
C LEU A 50 -9.33 4.76 22.58
N ASP A 51 -8.63 5.89 22.56
CA ASP A 51 -9.21 7.22 22.37
C ASP A 51 -9.46 7.51 20.88
N GLY A 52 -10.70 7.46 20.44
CA GLY A 52 -11.17 7.88 19.12
C GLY A 52 -11.65 9.33 19.08
N LEU A 53 -11.92 9.85 17.87
CA LEU A 53 -12.49 11.18 17.66
C LEU A 53 -13.95 11.26 18.12
N SER A 54 -14.71 10.21 17.86
CA SER A 54 -16.15 10.11 18.23
C SER A 54 -16.38 9.51 19.61
N GLY A 55 -15.32 9.19 20.35
CA GLY A 55 -15.37 8.60 21.68
C GLY A 55 -14.46 7.39 21.83
N PRO A 56 -14.45 6.76 23.02
CA PRO A 56 -13.61 5.61 23.30
C PRO A 56 -14.09 4.35 22.56
N VAL A 57 -13.13 3.58 22.07
CA VAL A 57 -13.35 2.21 21.57
C VAL A 57 -12.95 1.25 22.66
N GLU A 58 -13.91 0.48 23.17
CA GLU A 58 -13.68 -0.53 24.19
C GLU A 58 -12.85 -1.68 23.66
N LEU A 59 -11.87 -2.12 24.43
CA LEU A 59 -11.01 -3.26 24.12
C LEU A 59 -11.45 -4.50 24.90
N SER A 60 -11.59 -5.61 24.19
CA SER A 60 -11.77 -6.92 24.81
C SER A 60 -10.41 -7.49 25.24
N PRO A 61 -10.32 -8.19 26.38
CA PRO A 61 -9.14 -8.97 26.75
C PRO A 61 -8.81 -10.02 25.68
N VAL A 62 -7.53 -10.07 25.32
CA VAL A 62 -7.03 -10.98 24.30
C VAL A 62 -5.84 -11.76 24.83
N GLU A 63 -5.90 -13.06 24.73
CA GLU A 63 -4.82 -13.99 25.07
C GLU A 63 -4.38 -14.77 23.83
N VAL A 64 -3.13 -15.23 23.83
CA VAL A 64 -2.61 -16.13 22.78
C VAL A 64 -2.60 -17.53 23.33
N ALA A 65 -3.25 -18.44 22.65
CA ALA A 65 -3.21 -19.86 22.93
C ALA A 65 -2.52 -20.62 21.80
N VAL A 66 -1.99 -21.79 22.10
CA VAL A 66 -1.31 -22.67 21.15
C VAL A 66 -2.02 -24.03 21.15
N ASN A 67 -2.40 -24.52 19.98
CA ASN A 67 -2.92 -25.88 19.81
C ASN A 67 -2.30 -26.50 18.55
N ASP A 68 -1.81 -27.71 18.67
CA ASP A 68 -1.14 -28.45 17.58
C ASP A 68 -0.01 -27.66 16.87
N GLY A 69 0.66 -26.77 17.62
CA GLY A 69 1.76 -25.94 17.10
C GLY A 69 1.31 -24.66 16.37
N GLU A 70 0.01 -24.42 16.27
CA GLU A 70 -0.55 -23.18 15.73
C GLU A 70 -0.99 -22.24 16.86
N GLU A 71 -0.69 -20.94 16.69
CA GLU A 71 -1.19 -19.89 17.58
C GLU A 71 -2.56 -19.40 17.13
N TYR A 72 -3.41 -19.04 18.10
CA TYR A 72 -4.71 -18.42 17.88
C TYR A 72 -5.07 -17.48 19.01
N LEU A 73 -6.00 -16.57 18.72
CA LEU A 73 -6.50 -15.62 19.72
C LEU A 73 -7.65 -16.25 20.53
N LEU A 74 -7.59 -16.04 21.84
CA LEU A 74 -8.73 -16.14 22.73
C LEU A 74 -9.16 -14.73 23.10
N VAL A 75 -10.38 -14.38 22.77
CA VAL A 75 -10.99 -13.09 23.09
C VAL A 75 -12.08 -13.34 24.12
N ASP A 76 -11.94 -12.80 25.32
CA ASP A 76 -12.78 -13.14 26.46
C ASP A 76 -12.85 -14.67 26.74
N GLY A 77 -11.75 -15.39 26.45
CA GLY A 77 -11.65 -16.85 26.64
C GLY A 77 -12.25 -17.70 25.52
N GLU A 78 -12.76 -17.12 24.44
CA GLU A 78 -13.38 -17.82 23.30
C GLU A 78 -12.64 -17.48 21.99
N ILE A 79 -12.70 -18.37 20.99
CA ILE A 79 -12.11 -18.16 19.67
C ILE A 79 -13.12 -17.42 18.77
N PRO A 80 -12.80 -16.25 18.18
CA PRO A 80 -13.66 -15.59 17.21
C PRO A 80 -13.78 -16.38 15.90
N ASP A 81 -14.91 -16.27 15.20
CA ASP A 81 -15.11 -16.92 13.91
C ASP A 81 -14.14 -16.39 12.83
N LEU A 82 -13.79 -15.09 12.91
CA LEU A 82 -12.86 -14.42 12.01
C LEU A 82 -12.10 -13.33 12.75
N THR A 83 -10.79 -13.27 12.57
CA THR A 83 -9.98 -12.10 12.93
C THR A 83 -9.77 -11.22 11.71
N LEU A 84 -10.36 -10.02 11.74
CA LEU A 84 -10.12 -8.99 10.72
C LEU A 84 -8.87 -8.19 11.10
N LEU A 85 -7.83 -8.37 10.31
CA LEU A 85 -6.52 -7.76 10.54
C LEU A 85 -6.52 -6.31 10.04
N ASN A 86 -6.51 -5.36 10.94
CA ASN A 86 -6.27 -3.96 10.65
C ASN A 86 -4.85 -3.57 11.10
N ASN A 87 -3.88 -4.26 10.53
CA ASN A 87 -2.46 -4.14 10.87
C ASN A 87 -1.61 -4.47 9.65
N ASP A 88 -0.63 -3.63 9.35
CA ASP A 88 0.22 -3.76 8.16
C ASP A 88 1.26 -4.87 8.28
N LEU A 89 1.48 -5.41 9.47
CA LEU A 89 2.51 -6.44 9.75
C LEU A 89 3.89 -6.07 9.20
N THR A 90 4.32 -4.82 9.37
CA THR A 90 5.60 -4.35 8.84
C THR A 90 6.82 -5.01 9.48
N GLU A 91 6.71 -5.41 10.76
CA GLU A 91 7.80 -5.97 11.56
C GLU A 91 7.76 -7.50 11.65
N GLY A 92 6.77 -8.13 11.03
CA GLY A 92 6.59 -9.57 11.06
C GLY A 92 5.17 -9.99 11.42
N VAL A 93 4.96 -11.31 11.48
CA VAL A 93 3.69 -11.87 11.95
C VAL A 93 3.59 -11.68 13.46
N LEU A 94 2.46 -11.13 13.90
CA LEU A 94 2.18 -10.89 15.31
C LEU A 94 1.61 -12.15 16.00
N PRO A 95 1.72 -12.25 17.34
CA PRO A 95 1.21 -13.41 18.09
C PRO A 95 -0.28 -13.62 17.90
N GLY A 96 -0.70 -14.88 17.86
CA GLY A 96 -2.10 -15.30 17.81
C GLY A 96 -2.73 -15.25 16.42
N LEU A 97 -2.00 -14.86 15.37
CA LEU A 97 -2.50 -14.82 14.00
C LEU A 97 -2.41 -16.20 13.33
N GLY A 98 -3.31 -17.10 13.69
CA GLY A 98 -3.45 -18.44 13.09
C GLY A 98 -4.15 -18.47 11.73
N ALA A 99 -4.96 -19.50 11.50
CA ALA A 99 -5.61 -19.74 10.20
C ALA A 99 -6.83 -18.86 9.91
N GLN A 100 -7.52 -18.36 10.95
CA GLN A 100 -8.79 -17.61 10.81
C GLN A 100 -8.55 -16.09 10.76
N VAL A 101 -7.62 -15.65 9.90
CA VAL A 101 -7.22 -14.24 9.77
C VAL A 101 -7.48 -13.75 8.36
N PHE A 102 -8.10 -12.58 8.24
CA PHE A 102 -8.32 -11.90 6.97
C PHE A 102 -7.96 -10.41 7.09
N PRO A 103 -7.23 -9.81 6.12
CA PRO A 103 -6.51 -10.49 5.04
C PRO A 103 -5.51 -11.52 5.57
N PRO A 104 -5.09 -12.50 4.75
CA PRO A 104 -4.11 -13.49 5.19
C PRO A 104 -2.81 -12.83 5.66
N LYS A 105 -2.25 -13.33 6.76
CA LYS A 105 -1.00 -12.78 7.36
C LYS A 105 0.20 -12.77 6.39
N GLU A 106 0.18 -13.65 5.41
CA GLU A 106 1.16 -13.73 4.33
C GLU A 106 1.16 -12.47 3.45
N MET A 107 0.05 -11.71 3.42
CA MET A 107 -0.08 -10.45 2.69
C MET A 107 0.46 -9.25 3.49
N GLY A 108 1.07 -9.45 4.64
CA GLY A 108 1.70 -8.41 5.44
C GLY A 108 2.95 -7.82 4.77
N TRP A 109 3.23 -6.54 5.06
CA TRP A 109 4.37 -5.82 4.46
C TRP A 109 5.74 -6.33 4.93
N HIS A 110 5.84 -7.16 5.95
CA HIS A 110 7.09 -7.86 6.28
C HIS A 110 7.59 -8.75 5.14
N ARG A 111 6.68 -9.27 4.31
CA ARG A 111 6.98 -10.18 3.20
C ARG A 111 6.81 -9.53 1.84
N ARG A 112 5.72 -8.79 1.62
CA ARG A 112 5.37 -8.24 0.30
C ARG A 112 6.46 -7.33 -0.28
N ARG A 113 6.59 -7.42 -1.61
CA ARG A 113 7.42 -6.55 -2.44
C ARG A 113 6.54 -5.83 -3.45
N LYS A 114 6.85 -4.56 -3.68
CA LYS A 114 6.18 -3.80 -4.75
C LYS A 114 6.43 -4.40 -6.12
N SER A 115 7.68 -4.84 -6.36
CA SER A 115 8.09 -5.50 -7.59
C SER A 115 7.28 -6.76 -7.88
N GLU A 116 7.06 -7.62 -6.89
CA GLU A 116 6.25 -8.84 -7.03
C GLU A 116 4.81 -8.49 -7.46
N HIS A 117 4.22 -7.48 -6.83
CA HIS A 117 2.91 -6.99 -7.21
C HIS A 117 2.88 -6.46 -8.65
N TYR A 118 3.87 -5.64 -9.04
CA TYR A 118 3.95 -5.05 -10.38
C TYR A 118 4.14 -6.11 -11.47
N ILE A 119 4.91 -7.17 -11.22
CA ILE A 119 5.05 -8.31 -12.12
C ILE A 119 3.68 -8.99 -12.37
N GLN A 120 2.92 -9.23 -11.31
CA GLN A 120 1.60 -9.87 -11.45
C GLN A 120 0.59 -8.92 -12.13
N LEU A 121 0.61 -7.64 -11.78
CA LEU A 121 -0.27 -6.63 -12.35
C LEU A 121 -0.02 -6.42 -13.84
N GLN A 122 1.25 -6.39 -14.25
CA GLN A 122 1.64 -6.18 -15.65
C GLN A 122 0.99 -7.21 -16.59
N GLY A 123 0.99 -8.49 -16.21
CA GLY A 123 0.38 -9.53 -17.03
C GLY A 123 -1.12 -9.31 -17.26
N TYR A 124 -1.86 -8.86 -16.26
CA TYR A 124 -3.28 -8.52 -16.41
C TYR A 124 -3.50 -7.24 -17.22
N VAL A 125 -2.65 -6.25 -17.00
CA VAL A 125 -2.71 -4.98 -17.75
C VAL A 125 -2.46 -5.21 -19.23
N GLU A 126 -1.46 -6.01 -19.60
CA GLU A 126 -1.17 -6.37 -20.99
C GLU A 126 -2.34 -7.12 -21.63
N GLU A 127 -2.92 -8.11 -20.96
CA GLU A 127 -4.08 -8.86 -21.45
C GLU A 127 -5.29 -7.96 -21.70
N ILE A 128 -5.62 -7.06 -20.77
CA ILE A 128 -6.74 -6.13 -20.92
C ILE A 128 -6.47 -5.07 -22.00
N ALA A 129 -5.22 -4.57 -22.06
CA ALA A 129 -4.83 -3.61 -23.08
C ALA A 129 -4.98 -4.18 -24.50
N ASP A 130 -4.57 -5.43 -24.71
CA ASP A 130 -4.76 -6.16 -25.95
C ASP A 130 -6.25 -6.32 -26.29
N MET A 131 -7.09 -6.68 -25.31
CA MET A 131 -8.54 -6.82 -25.51
C MET A 131 -9.22 -5.49 -25.88
N LEU A 132 -8.71 -4.37 -25.34
CA LEU A 132 -9.24 -3.03 -25.59
C LEU A 132 -8.59 -2.34 -26.79
N GLU A 133 -7.60 -2.97 -27.44
CA GLU A 133 -6.81 -2.41 -28.54
C GLU A 133 -6.14 -1.06 -28.16
N ILE A 134 -5.60 -0.96 -26.93
CA ILE A 134 -4.89 0.22 -26.42
C ILE A 134 -3.46 -0.13 -26.00
N ASP A 135 -2.61 0.90 -25.87
CA ASP A 135 -1.29 0.73 -25.27
C ASP A 135 -1.43 0.45 -23.74
N ALA A 136 -0.80 -0.61 -23.24
CA ALA A 136 -0.75 -0.97 -21.83
C ALA A 136 -0.26 0.18 -20.93
N TRP A 137 0.55 1.09 -21.48
CA TRP A 137 1.03 2.29 -20.81
C TRP A 137 -0.08 3.24 -20.35
N HIS A 138 -1.27 3.20 -20.96
CA HIS A 138 -2.45 3.96 -20.49
C HIS A 138 -3.00 3.44 -19.15
N LEU A 139 -2.70 2.19 -18.80
CA LEU A 139 -3.20 1.54 -17.59
C LEU A 139 -2.12 1.41 -16.51
N MET A 140 -0.84 1.39 -16.90
CA MET A 140 0.29 1.18 -15.99
C MET A 140 1.51 1.97 -16.47
N SER A 141 2.11 2.75 -15.57
CA SER A 141 3.36 3.48 -15.84
C SER A 141 4.54 2.52 -16.05
N GLU A 142 5.57 2.98 -16.78
CA GLU A 142 6.82 2.25 -16.94
C GLU A 142 7.53 2.07 -15.59
N TRP A 143 8.19 0.92 -15.43
CA TRP A 143 8.91 0.61 -14.20
C TRP A 143 10.01 -0.45 -14.43
N PHE A 144 10.97 -0.51 -13.51
CA PHE A 144 11.93 -1.60 -13.42
C PHE A 144 12.43 -1.75 -11.98
N VAL A 145 13.11 -2.88 -11.69
CA VAL A 145 13.75 -3.10 -10.40
C VAL A 145 15.26 -2.96 -10.54
N SER A 146 15.84 -2.08 -9.74
CA SER A 146 17.28 -1.96 -9.57
C SER A 146 17.71 -2.83 -8.39
N GLU A 147 18.35 -3.96 -8.68
CA GLU A 147 18.68 -4.98 -7.69
C GLU A 147 20.09 -4.85 -7.11
N ASN A 148 20.28 -5.39 -5.91
CA ASN A 148 21.58 -5.53 -5.25
C ASN A 148 22.37 -4.23 -5.14
N LYS A 149 21.71 -3.16 -4.68
CA LYS A 149 22.27 -1.82 -4.52
C LYS A 149 22.48 -1.47 -3.04
N CYS A 150 23.70 -1.56 -2.57
CA CYS A 150 24.11 -0.94 -1.32
C CYS A 150 24.54 0.51 -1.60
N LEU A 151 23.68 1.50 -1.31
CA LEU A 151 23.93 2.91 -1.64
C LEU A 151 25.09 3.54 -0.85
N GLU A 152 25.58 2.91 0.19
CA GLU A 152 26.82 3.30 0.88
C GLU A 152 28.04 3.17 -0.05
N LYS A 153 28.01 2.19 -0.96
CA LYS A 153 29.08 1.96 -1.94
C LYS A 153 28.90 2.90 -3.15
N GLU A 154 29.94 3.66 -3.46
CA GLU A 154 29.94 4.55 -4.62
C GLU A 154 29.64 3.81 -5.93
N SER A 155 30.21 2.62 -6.11
CA SER A 155 29.96 1.79 -7.31
C SER A 155 28.48 1.40 -7.49
N CYS A 156 27.73 1.22 -6.40
CA CYS A 156 26.30 0.97 -6.46
C CYS A 156 25.52 2.24 -6.86
N ARG A 157 25.92 3.39 -6.33
CA ARG A 157 25.32 4.68 -6.72
C ARG A 157 25.55 4.99 -8.19
N ILE A 158 26.78 4.75 -8.70
CA ILE A 158 27.10 4.94 -10.12
C ILE A 158 26.22 4.07 -11.00
N ARG A 159 26.09 2.77 -10.66
CA ARG A 159 25.23 1.85 -11.44
C ARG A 159 23.76 2.27 -11.40
N LEU A 160 23.24 2.61 -10.24
CA LEU A 160 21.86 3.09 -10.10
C LEU A 160 21.63 4.38 -10.91
N ALA A 161 22.58 5.32 -10.88
CA ALA A 161 22.51 6.55 -11.66
C ALA A 161 22.44 6.24 -13.17
N GLN A 162 23.29 5.35 -13.68
CA GLN A 162 23.28 4.93 -15.07
C GLN A 162 21.97 4.22 -15.48
N GLU A 163 21.45 3.33 -14.63
CA GLU A 163 20.17 2.64 -14.86
C GLU A 163 19.01 3.67 -14.95
N ILE A 164 19.03 4.68 -14.09
CA ILE A 164 18.04 5.76 -14.08
C ILE A 164 18.13 6.62 -15.34
N ASP A 165 19.34 6.99 -15.78
CA ASP A 165 19.52 7.79 -17.00
C ASP A 165 18.99 7.03 -18.22
N VAL A 166 19.32 5.75 -18.38
CA VAL A 166 18.79 4.89 -19.46
C VAL A 166 17.25 4.82 -19.41
N PHE A 167 16.68 4.70 -18.22
CA PHE A 167 15.23 4.67 -18.05
C PHE A 167 14.57 6.00 -18.43
N LEU A 168 15.14 7.11 -17.99
CA LEU A 168 14.64 8.46 -18.32
C LEU A 168 14.76 8.77 -19.80
N ASP A 169 15.85 8.36 -20.47
CA ASP A 169 16.03 8.50 -21.90
C ASP A 169 14.96 7.71 -22.68
N GLY A 170 14.70 6.45 -22.30
CA GLY A 170 13.62 5.65 -22.88
C GLY A 170 12.24 6.27 -22.69
N LEU A 171 11.96 6.84 -21.50
CA LEU A 171 10.73 7.60 -21.27
C LEU A 171 10.64 8.86 -22.15
N ALA A 172 11.76 9.57 -22.34
CA ALA A 172 11.79 10.75 -23.20
C ALA A 172 11.46 10.41 -24.67
N GLU A 173 11.98 9.28 -25.17
CA GLU A 173 11.65 8.78 -26.50
C GLU A 173 10.16 8.41 -26.61
N LYS A 174 9.63 7.73 -25.60
CA LYS A 174 8.21 7.36 -25.52
C LYS A 174 7.31 8.60 -25.47
N TYR A 175 7.67 9.60 -24.65
CA TYR A 175 6.95 10.86 -24.56
C TYR A 175 6.92 11.60 -25.90
N ALA A 176 8.08 11.67 -26.56
CA ALA A 176 8.17 12.30 -27.89
C ALA A 176 7.28 11.58 -28.92
N ALA A 177 7.23 10.26 -28.92
CA ALA A 177 6.37 9.49 -29.81
C ALA A 177 4.86 9.75 -29.58
N HIS A 178 4.48 10.10 -28.36
CA HIS A 178 3.09 10.44 -27.97
C HIS A 178 2.82 11.97 -27.94
N GLY A 179 3.76 12.81 -28.39
CA GLY A 179 3.58 14.26 -28.43
C GLY A 179 3.55 14.92 -27.05
N ILE A 180 4.15 14.28 -26.04
CA ILE A 180 4.25 14.80 -24.66
C ILE A 180 5.54 15.61 -24.52
N GLU A 181 5.43 16.90 -24.31
CA GLU A 181 6.58 17.82 -24.26
C GLU A 181 7.23 17.96 -22.87
N ARG A 182 6.69 17.32 -21.83
CA ARG A 182 7.24 17.42 -20.48
C ARG A 182 8.51 16.60 -20.31
N GLN A 183 9.37 17.01 -19.37
CA GLN A 183 10.53 16.23 -18.96
C GLN A 183 10.09 14.99 -18.15
N PRO A 184 10.62 13.79 -18.46
CA PRO A 184 10.38 12.60 -17.66
C PRO A 184 10.92 12.74 -16.24
N VAL A 185 10.26 12.07 -15.32
CA VAL A 185 10.61 12.01 -13.90
C VAL A 185 10.56 10.56 -13.46
N ALA A 186 11.51 10.12 -12.63
CA ALA A 186 11.50 8.80 -12.03
C ALA A 186 11.30 8.88 -10.51
N PHE A 187 10.44 8.02 -10.00
CA PHE A 187 10.32 7.76 -8.57
C PHE A 187 11.19 6.57 -8.18
N ILE A 188 12.09 6.77 -7.25
CA ILE A 188 12.87 5.70 -6.61
C ILE A 188 12.14 5.33 -5.34
N LYS A 189 11.70 4.09 -5.24
CA LYS A 189 10.95 3.57 -4.10
C LYS A 189 11.69 2.38 -3.52
N ASN A 190 11.78 2.34 -2.20
CA ASN A 190 12.18 1.12 -1.53
C ASN A 190 11.17 0.00 -1.86
N ASP A 191 11.64 -1.14 -2.32
CA ASP A 191 10.79 -2.25 -2.74
C ASP A 191 9.96 -2.83 -1.58
N ARG A 192 10.47 -2.73 -0.35
CA ARG A 192 9.80 -3.15 0.90
C ARG A 192 9.13 -2.03 1.68
N GLY A 193 9.22 -0.79 1.26
CA GLY A 193 8.79 0.37 2.07
C GLY A 193 7.28 0.58 2.11
N THR A 194 6.79 1.09 3.25
CA THR A 194 5.40 1.51 3.49
C THR A 194 5.33 3.01 3.82
N TYR A 195 4.12 3.58 3.93
CA TYR A 195 3.84 4.96 4.35
C TYR A 195 4.50 6.07 3.52
N GLY A 196 4.91 5.79 2.27
CA GLY A 196 5.62 6.78 1.46
C GLY A 196 7.03 7.14 1.99
N LEU A 197 7.54 6.38 2.95
CA LEU A 197 8.90 6.52 3.44
C LEU A 197 9.89 5.95 2.41
N GLY A 198 11.03 6.63 2.23
CA GLY A 198 12.04 6.17 1.28
C GLY A 198 11.65 6.37 -0.20
N ILE A 199 10.80 7.34 -0.51
CA ILE A 199 10.53 7.78 -1.88
C ILE A 199 11.39 8.98 -2.22
N MET A 200 12.03 8.94 -3.37
CA MET A 200 12.79 10.04 -3.95
C MET A 200 12.38 10.25 -5.41
N VAL A 201 12.30 11.51 -5.82
CA VAL A 201 12.00 11.92 -7.19
C VAL A 201 13.27 12.42 -7.83
N VAL A 202 13.58 11.96 -9.03
CA VAL A 202 14.76 12.37 -9.81
C VAL A 202 14.39 12.64 -11.26
N THR A 203 15.14 13.57 -11.87
CA THR A 203 15.05 13.91 -13.29
C THR A 203 16.34 13.57 -14.05
N LYS A 204 17.36 13.11 -13.35
CA LYS A 204 18.65 12.64 -13.88
C LYS A 204 19.36 11.76 -12.85
N GLY A 205 20.13 10.80 -13.33
CA GLY A 205 20.87 9.85 -12.47
C GLY A 205 21.94 10.51 -11.60
N GLU A 206 22.57 11.60 -12.05
CA GLU A 206 23.57 12.36 -11.29
C GLU A 206 23.11 12.72 -9.87
N GLN A 207 21.81 12.96 -9.67
CA GLN A 207 21.22 13.27 -8.36
C GLN A 207 21.41 12.15 -7.32
N ILE A 208 21.68 10.91 -7.77
CA ILE A 208 22.00 9.78 -6.88
C ILE A 208 23.43 9.91 -6.34
N LEU A 209 24.36 10.45 -7.13
CA LEU A 209 25.75 10.63 -6.72
C LEU A 209 25.88 11.74 -5.67
N GLU A 210 24.95 12.71 -5.70
CA GLU A 210 24.91 13.87 -4.81
C GLU A 210 24.10 13.64 -3.52
N LEU A 211 23.68 12.41 -3.25
CA LEU A 211 22.88 12.10 -2.06
C LEU A 211 23.66 12.35 -0.76
N SER A 212 23.07 13.14 0.13
CA SER A 212 23.56 13.22 1.50
C SER A 212 23.33 11.91 2.25
N ASN A 213 24.16 11.61 3.28
CA ASN A 213 24.01 10.43 4.11
C ASN A 213 22.58 10.29 4.69
N ARG A 214 21.96 11.41 5.07
CA ARG A 214 20.56 11.42 5.56
C ARG A 214 19.56 10.95 4.50
N LYS A 215 19.73 11.38 3.25
CA LYS A 215 18.85 10.95 2.16
C LYS A 215 19.09 9.49 1.79
N MET A 216 20.36 9.04 1.76
CA MET A 216 20.71 7.65 1.52
C MET A 216 20.09 6.73 2.58
N ASN A 217 20.28 7.05 3.85
CA ASN A 217 19.69 6.25 4.94
C ASN A 217 18.16 6.20 4.83
N ARG A 218 17.52 7.30 4.45
CA ARG A 218 16.07 7.34 4.26
C ARG A 218 15.58 6.44 3.11
N LEU A 219 16.39 6.26 2.06
CA LEU A 219 16.10 5.34 0.96
C LEU A 219 16.37 3.88 1.33
N MET A 220 17.48 3.62 2.04
CA MET A 220 17.94 2.27 2.35
C MET A 220 17.18 1.59 3.49
N TYR A 221 16.67 2.35 4.45
CA TYR A 221 16.01 1.76 5.61
C TYR A 221 14.49 1.83 5.50
N ALA A 222 13.86 0.66 5.48
CA ALA A 222 12.44 0.51 5.70
C ALA A 222 12.08 0.73 7.18
N LYS A 223 10.82 0.92 7.50
CA LYS A 223 10.32 0.87 8.87
C LYS A 223 10.76 -0.45 9.52
N GLY A 224 11.30 -0.39 10.74
CA GLY A 224 11.85 -1.57 11.44
C GLY A 224 13.35 -1.80 11.22
N GLY A 225 14.08 -0.92 10.50
CA GLY A 225 15.55 -1.00 10.35
C GLY A 225 16.03 -2.11 9.42
N VAL A 226 15.16 -2.60 8.53
CA VAL A 226 15.52 -3.61 7.53
C VAL A 226 16.29 -2.95 6.39
N ASP A 227 17.48 -3.45 6.10
CA ASP A 227 18.29 -3.02 4.97
C ASP A 227 17.58 -3.32 3.65
N VAL A 228 17.62 -2.36 2.75
CA VAL A 228 17.01 -2.45 1.43
C VAL A 228 18.10 -2.41 0.38
N GLU A 229 18.15 -3.43 -0.41
CA GLU A 229 19.07 -3.58 -1.54
C GLU A 229 18.38 -3.48 -2.90
N ASN A 230 17.05 -3.56 -2.94
CA ASN A 230 16.28 -3.49 -4.17
C ASN A 230 15.39 -2.26 -4.18
N PHE A 231 15.42 -1.54 -5.29
CA PHE A 231 14.63 -0.33 -5.50
C PHE A 231 13.71 -0.52 -6.70
N LEU A 232 12.43 -0.24 -6.51
CA LEU A 232 11.49 -0.07 -7.61
C LEU A 232 11.68 1.34 -8.17
N ILE A 233 12.03 1.42 -9.44
CA ILE A 233 12.13 2.65 -10.21
C ILE A 233 10.88 2.73 -11.08
N GLN A 234 10.14 3.81 -10.96
CA GLN A 234 8.85 3.97 -11.63
C GLN A 234 8.76 5.33 -12.29
N GLU A 235 8.15 5.38 -13.45
CA GLU A 235 7.78 6.63 -14.12
C GLU A 235 6.95 7.52 -13.20
N GLY A 236 7.30 8.81 -13.14
CA GLY A 236 6.52 9.80 -12.44
C GLY A 236 5.43 10.38 -13.32
N VAL A 237 4.20 9.98 -13.08
CA VAL A 237 3.02 10.51 -13.79
C VAL A 237 2.38 11.59 -12.92
N PRO A 238 2.41 12.87 -13.34
CA PRO A 238 1.73 13.92 -12.59
C PRO A 238 0.22 13.74 -12.68
N THR A 239 -0.48 13.98 -11.56
CA THR A 239 -1.94 13.98 -11.59
C THR A 239 -2.48 15.11 -12.46
N CYS A 240 -3.46 14.81 -13.29
CA CYS A 240 -4.23 15.83 -14.01
C CYS A 240 -5.33 16.45 -13.14
N LEU A 241 -5.66 15.81 -12.02
CA LEU A 241 -6.70 16.26 -11.11
C LEU A 241 -6.16 17.37 -10.20
N LYS A 242 -6.88 18.49 -10.13
CA LYS A 242 -6.52 19.65 -9.28
C LYS A 242 -7.75 20.27 -8.66
N THR A 243 -7.58 20.86 -7.48
CA THR A 243 -8.60 21.73 -6.92
C THR A 243 -8.71 23.04 -7.71
N GLU A 244 -9.76 23.85 -7.46
CA GLU A 244 -9.90 25.17 -8.05
C GLU A 244 -8.66 26.07 -7.78
N GLU A 245 -8.03 25.89 -6.61
CA GLU A 245 -6.81 26.62 -6.23
C GLU A 245 -5.52 26.00 -6.82
N GLY A 246 -5.65 24.96 -7.65
CA GLY A 246 -4.54 24.30 -8.33
C GLY A 246 -3.76 23.29 -7.49
N ALA A 247 -4.25 22.88 -6.32
CA ALA A 247 -3.60 21.85 -5.53
C ALA A 247 -3.78 20.45 -6.19
N PRO A 248 -2.73 19.60 -6.19
CA PRO A 248 -2.81 18.27 -6.78
C PRO A 248 -3.75 17.35 -5.99
N VAL A 249 -4.51 16.55 -6.74
CA VAL A 249 -5.52 15.63 -6.23
C VAL A 249 -5.23 14.23 -6.76
N GLU A 250 -5.35 13.20 -5.93
CA GLU A 250 -5.35 11.81 -6.35
C GLU A 250 -6.56 11.05 -5.81
N PRO A 251 -7.20 10.20 -6.62
CA PRO A 251 -8.30 9.36 -6.16
C PRO A 251 -7.75 8.19 -5.32
N VAL A 252 -8.51 7.84 -4.29
CA VAL A 252 -8.29 6.66 -3.47
C VAL A 252 -9.53 5.79 -3.55
N VAL A 253 -9.34 4.52 -3.85
CA VAL A 253 -10.41 3.54 -4.02
C VAL A 253 -10.39 2.55 -2.88
N TYR A 254 -11.53 2.29 -2.27
CA TYR A 254 -11.75 1.13 -1.44
C TYR A 254 -12.31 -0.01 -2.25
N LEU A 255 -11.65 -1.15 -2.20
CA LEU A 255 -12.09 -2.39 -2.83
C LEU A 255 -12.65 -3.32 -1.77
N VAL A 256 -13.82 -3.88 -2.02
CA VAL A 256 -14.46 -4.89 -1.20
C VAL A 256 -14.89 -6.04 -2.09
N ASP A 257 -14.47 -7.25 -1.73
CA ASP A 257 -14.75 -8.46 -2.51
C ASP A 257 -14.35 -8.34 -4.00
N GLY A 258 -13.19 -7.69 -4.23
CA GLY A 258 -12.65 -7.49 -5.59
C GLY A 258 -13.32 -6.39 -6.41
N GLN A 259 -14.27 -5.65 -5.87
CA GLN A 259 -15.00 -4.59 -6.56
C GLN A 259 -14.76 -3.22 -5.93
N ALA A 260 -14.78 -2.18 -6.75
CA ALA A 260 -14.69 -0.80 -6.28
C ALA A 260 -15.96 -0.43 -5.48
N ALA A 261 -15.82 -0.27 -4.17
CA ALA A 261 -16.92 -0.05 -3.24
C ALA A 261 -17.12 1.42 -2.85
N SER A 262 -16.06 2.20 -2.76
CA SER A 262 -16.11 3.60 -2.34
C SER A 262 -14.87 4.37 -2.78
N TRP A 263 -14.98 5.68 -2.84
CA TRP A 263 -13.97 6.60 -3.31
C TRP A 263 -13.86 7.80 -2.39
N PHE A 264 -12.63 8.33 -2.28
CA PHE A 264 -12.36 9.66 -1.74
C PHE A 264 -11.15 10.26 -2.44
N TYR A 265 -10.91 11.53 -2.25
CA TYR A 265 -9.76 12.23 -2.82
C TYR A 265 -8.75 12.57 -1.73
N ARG A 266 -7.47 12.36 -2.08
CA ARG A 266 -6.33 12.86 -1.31
C ARG A 266 -5.80 14.11 -1.98
N ILE A 267 -5.77 15.22 -1.24
CA ILE A 267 -5.34 16.52 -1.70
C ILE A 267 -4.16 16.97 -0.87
N ASN A 268 -3.14 17.56 -1.48
CA ASN A 268 -2.03 18.07 -0.72
C ASN A 268 -1.56 19.44 -1.25
N PRO A 269 -2.09 20.56 -0.73
CA PRO A 269 -1.75 21.91 -1.19
C PRO A 269 -0.27 22.30 -0.99
N LYS A 270 0.48 21.54 -0.17
CA LYS A 270 1.91 21.77 0.09
C LYS A 270 2.83 20.99 -0.84
N LYS A 271 2.25 20.27 -1.81
CA LYS A 271 2.96 19.40 -2.73
C LYS A 271 2.78 19.84 -4.17
N GLY A 272 3.77 19.52 -5.01
CA GLY A 272 3.69 19.69 -6.46
C GLY A 272 3.14 18.45 -7.15
N ASP A 273 2.94 18.57 -8.47
CA ASP A 273 2.31 17.53 -9.30
C ASP A 273 3.11 16.20 -9.34
N ASN A 274 4.43 16.29 -9.11
CA ASN A 274 5.35 15.13 -9.10
C ASN A 274 5.77 14.72 -7.68
N ASP A 275 5.09 15.19 -6.65
CA ASP A 275 5.39 14.82 -5.28
C ASP A 275 4.52 13.64 -4.81
N ASN A 276 4.99 12.92 -3.80
CA ASN A 276 4.15 11.98 -3.08
C ASN A 276 3.13 12.74 -2.22
N LEU A 277 1.84 12.65 -2.57
CA LEU A 277 0.76 13.32 -1.86
C LEU A 277 0.45 12.67 -0.51
N ASN A 278 0.82 11.39 -0.32
CA ASN A 278 0.62 10.68 0.94
C ASN A 278 1.63 11.14 2.01
N SER A 279 1.31 12.19 2.71
CA SER A 279 2.12 12.77 3.77
C SER A 279 1.23 13.36 4.87
N PRO A 280 1.77 13.69 6.06
CA PRO A 280 0.99 14.24 7.17
C PRO A 280 0.22 15.54 6.87
N SER A 281 0.57 16.23 5.76
CA SER A 281 -0.15 17.42 5.32
C SER A 281 -1.28 17.14 4.32
N ALA A 282 -1.54 15.89 4.00
CA ALA A 282 -2.64 15.51 3.12
C ALA A 282 -4.00 15.83 3.77
N ILE A 283 -4.93 16.26 2.94
CA ILE A 283 -6.34 16.50 3.27
C ILE A 283 -7.16 15.44 2.53
N PHE A 284 -8.16 14.90 3.18
CA PHE A 284 -9.07 13.92 2.59
C PHE A 284 -10.43 14.56 2.39
N GLN A 285 -10.97 14.43 1.18
CA GLN A 285 -12.29 14.96 0.83
C GLN A 285 -13.17 13.87 0.22
N SER A 286 -14.46 13.97 0.47
CA SER A 286 -15.46 13.14 -0.19
C SER A 286 -15.45 13.39 -1.70
N ILE A 287 -15.80 12.40 -2.47
CA ILE A 287 -15.96 12.51 -3.93
C ILE A 287 -16.97 13.60 -4.32
N HIS A 288 -17.95 13.88 -3.47
CA HIS A 288 -18.99 14.88 -3.71
C HIS A 288 -18.52 16.33 -3.50
N ASP A 289 -17.37 16.51 -2.84
CA ASP A 289 -16.82 17.83 -2.51
C ASP A 289 -15.81 18.34 -3.55
N VAL A 290 -15.40 17.48 -4.47
CA VAL A 290 -14.50 17.81 -5.59
C VAL A 290 -15.36 17.85 -6.84
N GLY A 291 -15.48 19.02 -7.45
CA GLY A 291 -16.44 19.36 -8.48
C GLY A 291 -16.66 18.30 -9.59
N GLU A 292 -17.81 18.33 -10.20
CA GLU A 292 -18.36 17.36 -11.15
C GLU A 292 -17.52 17.13 -12.43
N ASP A 293 -16.44 17.88 -12.66
CA ASP A 293 -15.70 17.91 -13.93
C ASP A 293 -14.76 16.72 -14.18
N TYR A 294 -14.61 15.78 -13.24
CA TYR A 294 -13.75 14.61 -13.46
C TYR A 294 -14.43 13.43 -14.14
N GLY A 295 -15.69 13.59 -14.48
CA GLY A 295 -16.47 12.75 -15.37
C GLY A 295 -16.68 11.32 -14.87
N GLU A 296 -17.87 10.84 -15.07
CA GLU A 296 -18.31 9.46 -14.82
C GLU A 296 -17.35 8.41 -15.43
N HIS A 297 -16.66 8.77 -16.53
CA HIS A 297 -15.70 7.91 -17.22
C HIS A 297 -14.35 7.76 -16.48
N ALA A 298 -13.86 8.78 -15.75
CA ALA A 298 -12.60 8.69 -15.03
C ALA A 298 -12.68 7.64 -13.91
N HIS A 299 -13.81 7.52 -13.24
CA HIS A 299 -14.02 6.50 -12.22
C HIS A 299 -14.02 5.08 -12.78
N GLY A 300 -14.50 4.87 -14.00
CA GLY A 300 -14.44 3.58 -14.69
C GLY A 300 -13.00 3.09 -14.90
N TRP A 301 -12.12 3.96 -15.37
CA TRP A 301 -10.69 3.64 -15.55
C TRP A 301 -9.98 3.37 -14.23
N HIS A 302 -10.22 4.20 -13.21
CA HIS A 302 -9.66 3.98 -11.89
C HIS A 302 -10.16 2.67 -11.25
N ALA A 303 -11.46 2.33 -11.42
CA ALA A 303 -12.02 1.07 -10.96
C ALA A 303 -11.34 -0.12 -11.66
N LEU A 304 -11.22 -0.08 -12.98
CA LEU A 304 -10.57 -1.12 -13.77
C LEU A 304 -9.15 -1.40 -13.25
N VAL A 305 -8.30 -0.37 -13.13
CA VAL A 305 -6.93 -0.54 -12.66
C VAL A 305 -6.89 -1.07 -11.23
N ALA A 306 -7.79 -0.61 -10.35
CA ALA A 306 -7.88 -1.08 -8.98
C ALA A 306 -8.31 -2.56 -8.88
N GLU A 307 -9.27 -2.99 -9.70
CA GLU A 307 -9.73 -4.37 -9.77
C GLU A 307 -8.67 -5.30 -10.36
N LEU A 308 -7.92 -4.86 -11.38
CA LEU A 308 -6.74 -5.59 -11.90
C LEU A 308 -5.68 -5.75 -10.80
N SER A 309 -5.46 -4.73 -9.98
CA SER A 309 -4.56 -4.80 -8.82
C SER A 309 -5.03 -5.83 -7.77
N MET A 310 -6.35 -5.99 -7.56
CA MET A 310 -6.88 -7.06 -6.69
C MET A 310 -6.63 -8.46 -7.24
N LEU A 311 -6.76 -8.66 -8.55
CA LEU A 311 -6.41 -9.92 -9.21
C LEU A 311 -4.91 -10.23 -9.04
N ALA A 312 -4.05 -9.22 -9.20
CA ALA A 312 -2.61 -9.35 -8.95
C ALA A 312 -2.31 -9.75 -7.51
N MET A 313 -2.98 -9.14 -6.52
CA MET A 313 -2.86 -9.54 -5.10
C MET A 313 -3.29 -10.99 -4.87
N GLY A 314 -4.32 -11.45 -5.55
CA GLY A 314 -4.73 -12.86 -5.51
C GLY A 314 -3.64 -13.82 -5.97
N LYS A 315 -2.94 -13.48 -7.07
CA LYS A 315 -1.78 -14.25 -7.55
C LYS A 315 -0.59 -14.22 -6.59
N GLU A 316 -0.28 -13.05 -6.01
CA GLU A 316 0.76 -12.95 -4.97
C GLU A 316 0.47 -13.92 -3.82
N LEU A 317 -0.78 -13.93 -3.34
CA LEU A 317 -1.19 -14.82 -2.25
C LEU A 317 -1.06 -16.31 -2.59
N LEU A 318 -1.41 -16.69 -3.82
CA LEU A 318 -1.25 -18.06 -4.29
C LEU A 318 0.23 -18.46 -4.32
N ALA A 319 1.10 -17.61 -4.87
CA ALA A 319 2.55 -17.85 -4.90
C ALA A 319 3.12 -18.01 -3.47
N TYR A 320 2.69 -17.20 -2.51
CA TYR A 320 3.14 -17.32 -1.11
C TYR A 320 2.68 -18.60 -0.43
N LYS A 321 1.53 -19.15 -0.82
CA LYS A 321 1.04 -20.45 -0.30
C LYS A 321 1.79 -21.62 -0.92
N GLU A 322 2.13 -21.54 -2.19
CA GLU A 322 2.91 -22.58 -2.89
C GLU A 322 4.33 -22.69 -2.34
N ASP A 323 5.00 -21.56 -2.06
CA ASP A 323 6.33 -21.53 -1.44
C ASP A 323 6.36 -22.22 -0.07
N LYS A 324 5.30 -22.11 0.72
CA LYS A 324 5.19 -22.84 2.00
C LYS A 324 5.10 -24.34 1.83
N ASN A 325 4.45 -24.81 0.77
CA ASN A 325 4.31 -26.23 0.47
C ASN A 325 5.61 -26.83 -0.12
N ALA A 326 6.49 -25.98 -0.67
CA ALA A 326 7.79 -26.39 -1.18
C ALA A 326 8.88 -26.57 -0.10
N VAL A 327 8.64 -26.11 1.13
CA VAL A 327 9.60 -26.14 2.27
C VAL A 327 9.29 -27.25 3.27
N VAL A 328 8.46 -28.22 2.93
CA VAL A 328 8.29 -29.47 3.72
C VAL A 328 9.10 -30.58 3.05
N PRO A 329 10.31 -30.92 3.55
CA PRO A 329 11.03 -32.12 3.13
C PRO A 329 10.37 -33.39 3.70
#